data_54dd87b90e89a62d7b6900d2261e045c
#
_entry.id   54dd87b90e89a62d7b6900d2261e045c
#
_cell.length_a   1.000
_cell.length_b   1.000
_cell.length_c   1.000
_cell.angle_alpha   90.00
_cell.angle_beta   90.00
_cell.angle_gamma   90.00
#
_symmetry.space_group_name_H-M   'P 1'
#
loop_
_entity.id
_entity.type
_entity.pdbx_description
1 polymer ?
#
loop_
_entity_poly.entity_id
_entity_poly.type
_entity_poly.pdbx_seq_one_letter_code
_entity_poly.pdbx_strand_id
1 'polypeptide(L)'
;MLKRIFIYTLISFTSSISFAQNIDSITVVKTKWERTRIAKQVKLYRHHFNQKNLFAANENISFLEIKNTGRRAIFALGAEEKELITTSNFGIRDTAIAALNGNFFDVKNGGSVDFVRVNGKVINTNRLDKNGERARHQQAAVVIDNGKIMVKKWDGSTDWETKLSEQNIMLNGPLLTYNTNDELLDTTSFTRLRHPRTCLGIKPNGKILLLTVDGRNENSAGMSLHELTKLMKWLGCRTSINFDGGGSTTLWVNGMPNGGVVNYPTDNKKWDHEGQRKVSNVILVKKK
;
A
#
# COMPACT_ATOMS: atom_id res chain seq x y z
N MET A 1 51.95 -18.06 -5.84
CA MET A 1 51.53 -17.18 -4.70
C MET A 1 50.38 -16.24 -5.01
N LEU A 2 49.75 -16.27 -6.22
CA LEU A 2 48.66 -15.32 -6.59
C LEU A 2 47.22 -15.83 -6.33
N LYS A 3 47.06 -17.11 -5.97
CA LYS A 3 45.71 -17.68 -5.77
C LYS A 3 45.07 -17.48 -4.36
N ARG A 4 45.84 -17.02 -3.38
CA ARG A 4 45.33 -16.88 -2.00
C ARG A 4 44.72 -15.48 -1.69
N ILE A 5 44.98 -14.45 -2.49
CA ILE A 5 44.53 -13.08 -2.24
C ILE A 5 43.09 -12.86 -2.73
N PHE A 6 42.61 -13.64 -3.73
CA PHE A 6 41.27 -13.50 -4.30
C PHE A 6 40.11 -14.01 -3.40
N ILE A 7 40.43 -14.95 -2.48
CA ILE A 7 39.39 -15.56 -1.61
C ILE A 7 39.02 -14.64 -0.43
N TYR A 8 39.95 -13.82 0.06
CA TYR A 8 39.69 -12.92 1.18
C TYR A 8 38.84 -11.69 0.81
N THR A 9 38.87 -11.24 -0.45
CA THR A 9 38.09 -10.07 -0.90
C THR A 9 36.62 -10.41 -1.15
N LEU A 10 36.29 -11.66 -1.46
CA LEU A 10 34.91 -12.09 -1.70
C LEU A 10 34.11 -12.28 -0.39
N ILE A 11 34.77 -12.68 0.69
CA ILE A 11 34.13 -12.94 1.99
C ILE A 11 33.78 -11.63 2.71
N SER A 12 34.55 -10.54 2.51
CA SER A 12 34.25 -9.24 3.12
C SER A 12 33.05 -8.54 2.49
N PHE A 13 32.75 -8.80 1.21
CA PHE A 13 31.63 -8.18 0.52
C PHE A 13 30.26 -8.79 0.89
N THR A 14 30.21 -10.08 1.16
CA THR A 14 28.97 -10.77 1.58
C THR A 14 28.57 -10.42 3.03
N SER A 15 29.54 -10.17 3.90
CA SER A 15 29.26 -9.76 5.29
C SER A 15 28.70 -8.32 5.38
N SER A 16 29.10 -7.43 4.49
CA SER A 16 28.61 -6.04 4.47
C SER A 16 27.12 -5.95 4.08
N ILE A 17 26.66 -6.78 3.14
CA ILE A 17 25.25 -6.82 2.72
C ILE A 17 24.36 -7.37 3.83
N SER A 18 24.81 -8.37 4.55
CA SER A 18 24.09 -8.95 5.68
C SER A 18 23.96 -7.98 6.86
N PHE A 19 24.98 -7.17 7.13
CA PHE A 19 24.94 -6.13 8.17
C PHE A 19 23.99 -4.99 7.81
N ALA A 20 23.97 -4.53 6.55
CA ALA A 20 23.06 -3.45 6.12
C ALA A 20 21.59 -3.86 6.24
N GLN A 21 21.23 -5.09 5.87
CA GLN A 21 19.87 -5.59 6.03
C GLN A 21 19.44 -5.69 7.51
N ASN A 22 20.37 -6.01 8.40
CA ASN A 22 20.09 -6.08 9.84
C ASN A 22 19.91 -4.70 10.45
N ILE A 23 20.65 -3.68 10.00
CA ILE A 23 20.55 -2.30 10.47
C ILE A 23 19.18 -1.69 10.12
N ASP A 24 18.70 -1.83 8.88
CA ASP A 24 17.40 -1.31 8.46
C ASP A 24 16.26 -1.96 9.26
N SER A 25 16.31 -3.27 9.46
CA SER A 25 15.34 -4.00 10.29
C SER A 25 15.31 -3.46 11.72
N ILE A 26 16.48 -3.32 12.34
CA ILE A 26 16.62 -2.78 13.69
C ILE A 26 16.09 -1.35 13.75
N THR A 27 16.41 -0.53 12.75
CA THR A 27 15.94 0.85 12.64
C THR A 27 14.41 0.91 12.67
N VAL A 28 13.72 0.14 11.81
CA VAL A 28 12.25 0.14 11.77
C VAL A 28 11.63 -0.38 13.07
N VAL A 29 12.15 -1.50 13.60
CA VAL A 29 11.59 -2.14 14.81
C VAL A 29 11.78 -1.29 16.07
N LYS A 30 12.92 -0.58 16.19
CA LYS A 30 13.22 0.28 17.35
C LYS A 30 12.71 1.71 17.21
N THR A 31 12.16 2.08 16.06
CA THR A 31 11.65 3.43 15.82
C THR A 31 10.56 3.80 16.82
N LYS A 32 10.73 4.97 17.42
CA LYS A 32 9.68 5.61 18.22
C LYS A 32 8.72 6.34 17.28
N TRP A 33 7.73 5.61 16.77
CA TRP A 33 6.69 6.16 15.92
C TRP A 33 5.88 7.22 16.65
N GLU A 34 5.71 8.38 16.03
CA GLU A 34 4.68 9.34 16.48
C GLU A 34 3.31 8.66 16.36
N ARG A 35 2.56 8.61 17.47
CA ARG A 35 1.30 7.89 17.54
C ARG A 35 0.16 8.80 17.95
N THR A 36 -0.86 8.90 17.12
CA THR A 36 -2.11 9.62 17.39
C THR A 36 -3.29 8.64 17.41
N ARG A 37 -4.14 8.74 18.44
CA ARG A 37 -5.39 7.99 18.48
C ARG A 37 -6.45 8.74 17.68
N ILE A 38 -6.90 8.17 16.56
CA ILE A 38 -7.90 8.78 15.68
C ILE A 38 -9.32 8.42 16.15
N ALA A 39 -9.55 7.14 16.44
CA ALA A 39 -10.82 6.65 16.96
C ALA A 39 -10.61 5.41 17.83
N LYS A 40 -11.68 4.89 18.42
CA LYS A 40 -11.60 3.60 19.11
C LYS A 40 -11.21 2.51 18.09
N GLN A 41 -10.08 1.82 18.33
CA GLN A 41 -9.51 0.79 17.46
C GLN A 41 -8.78 1.31 16.20
N VAL A 42 -8.60 2.64 16.04
CA VAL A 42 -7.87 3.27 14.91
C VAL A 42 -6.76 4.15 15.48
N LYS A 43 -5.53 3.88 15.09
CA LYS A 43 -4.35 4.64 15.49
C LYS A 43 -3.54 5.00 14.25
N LEU A 44 -3.13 6.25 14.16
CA LEU A 44 -2.19 6.75 13.16
C LEU A 44 -0.77 6.67 13.72
N TYR A 45 0.15 6.22 12.90
CA TYR A 45 1.59 6.20 13.16
C TYR A 45 2.31 6.93 12.04
N ARG A 46 3.26 7.78 12.40
CA ARG A 46 4.08 8.54 11.45
C ARG A 46 5.54 8.54 11.87
N HIS A 47 6.44 8.50 10.92
CA HIS A 47 7.87 8.72 11.16
C HIS A 47 8.57 9.18 9.89
N HIS A 48 9.42 10.18 10.04
CA HIS A 48 10.32 10.64 8.99
C HIS A 48 11.73 10.11 9.30
N PHE A 49 12.16 9.11 8.54
CA PHE A 49 13.53 8.61 8.54
C PHE A 49 14.39 9.58 7.74
N ASN A 50 15.12 10.42 8.44
CA ASN A 50 16.06 11.39 7.88
C ASN A 50 17.51 10.86 7.97
N GLN A 51 18.49 11.64 7.48
CA GLN A 51 19.91 11.25 7.49
C GLN A 51 20.20 9.94 6.75
N LYS A 52 19.35 9.55 5.81
CA LYS A 52 19.48 8.33 4.98
C LYS A 52 19.62 7.06 5.82
N ASN A 53 18.94 6.99 6.94
CA ASN A 53 19.06 5.90 7.91
C ASN A 53 18.12 4.71 7.67
N LEU A 54 17.33 4.73 6.58
CA LEU A 54 16.53 3.59 6.12
C LEU A 54 16.77 3.35 4.63
N PHE A 55 17.22 2.16 4.26
CA PHE A 55 17.60 1.80 2.88
C PHE A 55 18.58 2.80 2.22
N ALA A 56 19.47 3.39 3.01
CA ALA A 56 20.39 4.45 2.60
C ALA A 56 19.68 5.66 1.95
N ALA A 57 18.43 5.96 2.36
CA ALA A 57 17.63 7.08 1.89
C ALA A 57 16.84 7.74 3.02
N ASN A 58 16.34 8.95 2.75
CA ASN A 58 15.29 9.56 3.56
C ASN A 58 13.96 8.94 3.16
N GLU A 59 13.12 8.60 4.15
CA GLU A 59 11.81 8.00 3.93
C GLU A 59 10.78 8.61 4.88
N ASN A 60 9.66 9.03 4.36
CA ASN A 60 8.52 9.46 5.17
C ASN A 60 7.40 8.43 5.08
N ILE A 61 7.03 7.87 6.23
CA ILE A 61 6.09 6.76 6.32
C ILE A 61 4.96 7.11 7.26
N SER A 62 3.74 6.93 6.76
CA SER A 62 2.51 7.09 7.54
C SER A 62 1.65 5.84 7.43
N PHE A 63 1.09 5.37 8.54
CA PHE A 63 0.14 4.25 8.48
C PHE A 63 -0.91 4.30 9.59
N LEU A 64 -2.08 3.78 9.27
CA LEU A 64 -3.10 3.45 10.24
C LEU A 64 -2.97 2.00 10.69
N GLU A 65 -3.00 1.74 11.99
CA GLU A 65 -3.22 0.41 12.56
C GLU A 65 -4.66 0.31 13.05
N ILE A 66 -5.42 -0.66 12.51
CA ILE A 66 -6.85 -0.78 12.73
C ILE A 66 -7.18 -2.21 13.21
N LYS A 67 -8.00 -2.35 14.26
CA LYS A 67 -8.55 -3.65 14.66
C LYS A 67 -9.65 -4.07 13.69
N ASN A 68 -9.46 -5.17 12.99
CA ASN A 68 -10.36 -5.71 11.96
C ASN A 68 -11.49 -6.57 12.58
N THR A 69 -12.32 -5.97 13.39
CA THR A 69 -13.39 -6.68 14.11
C THR A 69 -14.77 -6.52 13.48
N GLY A 70 -14.96 -5.57 12.56
CA GLY A 70 -16.25 -5.22 11.97
C GLY A 70 -17.26 -4.65 12.96
N ARG A 71 -16.82 -4.18 14.15
CA ARG A 71 -17.74 -3.75 15.22
C ARG A 71 -17.73 -2.25 15.48
N ARG A 72 -16.59 -1.57 15.49
CA ARG A 72 -16.47 -0.13 15.81
C ARG A 72 -15.86 0.67 14.68
N ALA A 73 -14.80 0.15 14.10
CA ALA A 73 -14.29 0.58 12.82
C ALA A 73 -14.63 -0.54 11.81
N ILE A 74 -15.21 -0.14 10.70
CA ILE A 74 -15.54 -1.03 9.59
C ILE A 74 -14.83 -0.54 8.35
N PHE A 75 -14.47 -1.49 7.47
CA PHE A 75 -13.95 -1.18 6.16
C PHE A 75 -15.08 -1.13 5.14
N ALA A 76 -14.92 -0.27 4.13
CA ALA A 76 -15.79 -0.17 2.96
C ALA A 76 -14.96 0.21 1.74
N LEU A 77 -15.53 0.08 0.54
CA LEU A 77 -14.97 0.61 -0.70
C LEU A 77 -15.74 1.86 -1.11
N GLY A 78 -15.02 2.89 -1.58
CA GLY A 78 -15.56 3.98 -2.39
C GLY A 78 -15.06 3.80 -3.82
N ALA A 79 -15.94 3.90 -4.80
CA ALA A 79 -15.53 3.78 -6.20
C ALA A 79 -16.45 4.57 -7.13
N GLU A 80 -15.88 5.08 -8.22
CA GLU A 80 -16.58 5.73 -9.31
C GLU A 80 -16.36 4.93 -10.62
N GLU A 81 -17.39 4.89 -11.45
CA GLU A 81 -17.33 4.16 -12.72
C GLU A 81 -16.37 4.83 -13.71
N LYS A 82 -16.43 6.17 -13.79
CA LYS A 82 -15.60 6.99 -14.70
C LYS A 82 -15.00 8.21 -14.04
N GLU A 83 -15.72 8.85 -13.11
CA GLU A 83 -15.24 10.06 -12.46
C GLU A 83 -13.98 9.77 -11.64
N LEU A 84 -13.08 10.76 -11.57
CA LEU A 84 -11.92 10.73 -10.71
C LEU A 84 -12.05 11.84 -9.67
N ILE A 85 -12.00 11.49 -8.40
CA ILE A 85 -12.06 12.44 -7.29
C ILE A 85 -10.92 12.18 -6.29
N THR A 86 -10.55 13.17 -5.48
CA THR A 86 -9.46 13.00 -4.53
C THR A 86 -9.82 11.99 -3.43
N THR A 87 -8.81 11.36 -2.86
CA THR A 87 -8.98 10.45 -1.71
C THR A 87 -9.69 11.14 -0.55
N SER A 88 -9.38 12.43 -0.30
CA SER A 88 -10.05 13.24 0.73
C SER A 88 -11.54 13.43 0.43
N ASN A 89 -11.90 13.70 -0.83
CA ASN A 89 -13.31 13.89 -1.22
C ASN A 89 -14.12 12.60 -1.10
N PHE A 90 -13.55 11.43 -1.42
CA PHE A 90 -14.16 10.14 -1.10
C PHE A 90 -14.40 10.02 0.41
N GLY A 91 -13.40 10.34 1.24
CA GLY A 91 -13.52 10.28 2.69
C GLY A 91 -14.60 11.18 3.26
N ILE A 92 -14.68 12.42 2.78
CA ILE A 92 -15.68 13.43 3.20
C ILE A 92 -17.08 13.00 2.76
N ARG A 93 -17.27 12.69 1.48
CA ARG A 93 -18.55 12.27 0.91
C ARG A 93 -19.15 11.07 1.64
N ASP A 94 -18.30 10.09 1.92
CA ASP A 94 -18.71 8.83 2.54
C ASP A 94 -18.68 8.86 4.08
N THR A 95 -18.47 10.03 4.69
CA THR A 95 -18.40 10.25 6.15
C THR A 95 -17.45 9.28 6.83
N ALA A 96 -16.28 9.08 6.21
CA ALA A 96 -15.28 8.16 6.71
C ALA A 96 -14.44 8.76 7.86
N ILE A 97 -13.86 7.90 8.68
CA ILE A 97 -12.81 8.23 9.65
C ILE A 97 -11.48 8.46 8.91
N ALA A 98 -11.24 7.65 7.88
CA ALA A 98 -10.05 7.71 7.04
C ALA A 98 -10.30 7.12 5.66
N ALA A 99 -9.47 7.49 4.70
CA ALA A 99 -9.46 6.95 3.35
C ALA A 99 -8.02 6.74 2.87
N LEU A 100 -7.81 5.69 2.08
CA LEU A 100 -6.56 5.36 1.40
C LEU A 100 -6.86 5.14 -0.07
N ASN A 101 -6.04 5.69 -0.99
CA ASN A 101 -6.22 5.44 -2.42
C ASN A 101 -6.18 3.93 -2.74
N GLY A 102 -6.92 3.54 -3.76
CA GLY A 102 -7.14 2.14 -4.13
C GLY A 102 -6.25 1.62 -5.25
N ASN A 103 -6.88 0.98 -6.24
CA ASN A 103 -6.20 0.28 -7.33
C ASN A 103 -5.87 1.20 -8.53
N PHE A 104 -5.27 0.61 -9.56
CA PHE A 104 -4.88 1.29 -10.80
C PHE A 104 -6.12 1.72 -11.60
N PHE A 105 -5.99 2.86 -12.28
CA PHE A 105 -7.10 3.47 -13.02
C PHE A 105 -6.61 4.14 -14.30
N ASP A 106 -7.54 4.42 -15.19
CA ASP A 106 -7.29 5.14 -16.43
C ASP A 106 -7.29 6.65 -16.17
N VAL A 107 -6.12 7.24 -16.15
CA VAL A 107 -5.95 8.68 -15.89
C VAL A 107 -6.64 9.56 -16.93
N LYS A 108 -6.76 9.06 -18.17
CA LYS A 108 -7.31 9.82 -19.29
C LYS A 108 -8.85 9.69 -19.40
N ASN A 109 -9.34 8.46 -19.27
CA ASN A 109 -10.74 8.15 -19.53
C ASN A 109 -11.54 7.91 -18.24
N GLY A 110 -10.87 7.86 -17.10
CA GLY A 110 -11.48 7.56 -15.82
C GLY A 110 -11.79 6.07 -15.61
N GLY A 111 -12.22 5.75 -14.40
CA GLY A 111 -12.55 4.40 -13.98
C GLY A 111 -11.34 3.51 -13.71
N SER A 112 -11.56 2.44 -12.94
CA SER A 112 -10.53 1.44 -12.66
C SER A 112 -10.18 0.64 -13.91
N VAL A 113 -8.91 0.23 -14.04
CA VAL A 113 -8.48 -0.76 -15.03
C VAL A 113 -8.62 -2.20 -14.52
N ASP A 114 -8.94 -2.35 -13.24
CA ASP A 114 -9.08 -3.61 -12.55
C ASP A 114 -10.53 -3.81 -12.07
N PHE A 115 -10.89 -5.05 -11.79
CA PHE A 115 -12.23 -5.37 -11.29
C PHE A 115 -12.51 -4.71 -9.94
N VAL A 116 -13.65 -4.03 -9.88
CA VAL A 116 -14.20 -3.43 -8.66
C VAL A 116 -15.68 -3.76 -8.52
N ARG A 117 -16.06 -4.32 -7.38
CA ARG A 117 -17.45 -4.54 -6.97
C ARG A 117 -17.69 -3.83 -5.66
N VAL A 118 -18.77 -3.03 -5.59
CA VAL A 118 -19.17 -2.31 -4.39
C VAL A 118 -20.63 -2.63 -4.09
N ASN A 119 -20.90 -3.14 -2.88
CA ASN A 119 -22.24 -3.55 -2.44
C ASN A 119 -22.96 -4.46 -3.45
N GLY A 120 -22.24 -5.42 -4.02
CA GLY A 120 -22.75 -6.37 -5.00
C GLY A 120 -22.81 -5.86 -6.43
N LYS A 121 -22.72 -4.54 -6.65
CA LYS A 121 -22.71 -3.96 -8.01
C LYS A 121 -21.27 -3.94 -8.56
N VAL A 122 -21.08 -4.52 -9.76
CA VAL A 122 -19.81 -4.39 -10.51
C VAL A 122 -19.70 -2.97 -11.04
N ILE A 123 -18.65 -2.27 -10.64
CA ILE A 123 -18.36 -0.89 -11.06
C ILE A 123 -17.42 -0.92 -12.28
N ASN A 124 -16.34 -1.70 -12.23
CA ASN A 124 -15.40 -1.87 -13.33
C ASN A 124 -15.01 -3.34 -13.46
N THR A 125 -14.65 -3.75 -14.67
CA THR A 125 -14.10 -5.07 -15.00
C THR A 125 -12.61 -4.97 -15.31
N ASN A 126 -11.91 -6.11 -15.28
CA ASN A 126 -10.49 -6.16 -15.64
C ASN A 126 -10.27 -5.77 -17.11
N ARG A 127 -9.31 -4.91 -17.34
CA ARG A 127 -8.71 -4.70 -18.66
C ARG A 127 -7.51 -5.65 -18.78
N LEU A 128 -7.70 -6.75 -19.50
CA LEU A 128 -6.63 -7.70 -19.79
C LEU A 128 -5.67 -7.09 -20.83
N ASP A 129 -4.48 -7.64 -20.94
CA ASP A 129 -3.54 -7.22 -21.96
C ASP A 129 -4.00 -7.68 -23.37
N LYS A 130 -3.23 -7.35 -24.42
CA LYS A 130 -3.55 -7.71 -25.81
C LYS A 130 -3.59 -9.22 -26.07
N ASN A 131 -3.02 -10.04 -25.17
CA ASN A 131 -3.03 -11.50 -25.28
C ASN A 131 -4.14 -12.12 -24.42
N GLY A 132 -4.96 -11.30 -23.74
CA GLY A 132 -5.98 -11.76 -22.81
C GLY A 132 -5.41 -12.18 -21.44
N GLU A 133 -4.16 -11.80 -21.13
CA GLU A 133 -3.52 -12.18 -19.88
C GLU A 133 -3.76 -11.15 -18.77
N ARG A 134 -3.78 -11.63 -17.53
CA ARG A 134 -3.91 -10.80 -16.34
C ARG A 134 -2.59 -10.11 -16.03
N ALA A 135 -2.65 -8.81 -15.80
CA ALA A 135 -1.55 -8.09 -15.20
C ALA A 135 -1.31 -8.56 -13.76
N ARG A 136 -0.09 -8.39 -13.25
CA ARG A 136 0.25 -8.78 -11.87
C ARG A 136 -0.59 -8.08 -10.80
N HIS A 137 -1.03 -6.86 -11.05
CA HIS A 137 -1.94 -6.13 -10.16
C HIS A 137 -3.39 -6.66 -10.21
N GLN A 138 -3.68 -7.65 -11.04
CA GLN A 138 -4.99 -8.32 -11.13
C GLN A 138 -4.97 -9.74 -10.53
N GLN A 139 -3.87 -10.13 -9.88
CA GLN A 139 -3.66 -11.49 -9.35
C GLN A 139 -3.92 -11.60 -7.84
N ALA A 140 -4.49 -10.58 -7.24
CA ALA A 140 -4.97 -10.61 -5.86
C ALA A 140 -6.13 -9.61 -5.69
N ALA A 141 -6.89 -9.79 -4.64
CA ALA A 141 -8.01 -8.92 -4.29
C ALA A 141 -7.99 -8.54 -2.82
N VAL A 142 -8.33 -7.30 -2.56
CA VAL A 142 -8.88 -6.89 -1.28
C VAL A 142 -10.37 -7.16 -1.32
N VAL A 143 -10.88 -7.89 -0.34
CA VAL A 143 -12.31 -8.19 -0.19
C VAL A 143 -12.79 -7.71 1.18
N ILE A 144 -14.02 -7.22 1.24
CA ILE A 144 -14.63 -6.74 2.48
C ILE A 144 -15.96 -7.45 2.66
N ASP A 145 -16.07 -8.14 3.79
CA ASP A 145 -17.29 -8.80 4.23
C ASP A 145 -17.60 -8.41 5.68
N ASN A 146 -18.85 -8.04 5.94
CA ASN A 146 -19.32 -7.63 7.27
C ASN A 146 -18.41 -6.57 7.93
N GLY A 147 -17.88 -5.64 7.12
CA GLY A 147 -16.98 -4.57 7.55
C GLY A 147 -15.58 -5.03 7.95
N LYS A 148 -15.22 -6.28 7.69
CA LYS A 148 -13.85 -6.81 7.85
C LYS A 148 -13.19 -6.93 6.49
N ILE A 149 -11.91 -6.57 6.45
CA ILE A 149 -11.10 -6.61 5.24
C ILE A 149 -10.20 -7.85 5.23
N MET A 150 -10.05 -8.47 4.07
CA MET A 150 -9.21 -9.64 3.83
C MET A 150 -8.49 -9.49 2.49
N VAL A 151 -7.44 -10.27 2.28
CA VAL A 151 -6.75 -10.40 0.99
C VAL A 151 -6.92 -11.83 0.49
N LYS A 152 -7.30 -11.95 -0.77
CA LYS A 152 -7.38 -13.23 -1.49
C LYS A 152 -6.38 -13.23 -2.63
N LYS A 153 -5.70 -14.36 -2.82
CA LYS A 153 -4.80 -14.59 -3.94
C LYS A 153 -5.57 -15.26 -5.09
N TRP A 154 -5.28 -14.87 -6.32
CA TRP A 154 -5.80 -15.49 -7.52
C TRP A 154 -5.46 -16.98 -7.57
N ASP A 155 -6.42 -17.81 -7.97
CA ASP A 155 -6.32 -19.27 -8.03
C ASP A 155 -5.95 -19.82 -9.40
N GLY A 156 -5.73 -18.93 -10.39
CA GLY A 156 -5.41 -19.29 -11.77
C GLY A 156 -6.63 -19.34 -12.71
N SER A 157 -7.85 -19.28 -12.20
CA SER A 157 -9.06 -19.30 -13.04
C SER A 157 -9.33 -17.96 -13.72
N THR A 158 -9.90 -18.00 -14.93
CA THR A 158 -10.14 -16.80 -15.75
C THR A 158 -11.18 -15.85 -15.18
N ASP A 159 -12.18 -16.39 -14.50
CA ASP A 159 -13.34 -15.67 -13.96
C ASP A 159 -13.35 -15.64 -12.41
N TRP A 160 -12.18 -15.76 -11.82
CA TRP A 160 -11.98 -15.84 -10.38
C TRP A 160 -12.74 -14.76 -9.58
N GLU A 161 -12.60 -13.49 -9.96
CA GLU A 161 -13.23 -12.37 -9.25
C GLU A 161 -14.74 -12.39 -9.31
N THR A 162 -15.32 -12.95 -10.36
CA THR A 162 -16.78 -13.04 -10.50
C THR A 162 -17.37 -14.14 -9.61
N LYS A 163 -16.58 -15.17 -9.31
CA LYS A 163 -16.94 -16.28 -8.43
C LYS A 163 -16.81 -15.96 -6.94
N LEU A 164 -16.12 -14.85 -6.59
CA LEU A 164 -16.03 -14.42 -5.22
C LEU A 164 -17.40 -13.96 -4.72
N SER A 165 -17.82 -14.48 -3.55
CA SER A 165 -19.13 -14.22 -2.96
C SER A 165 -19.23 -12.87 -2.24
N GLU A 166 -18.10 -12.24 -1.92
CA GLU A 166 -18.09 -10.99 -1.15
C GLU A 166 -18.72 -9.84 -1.94
N GLN A 167 -19.48 -9.02 -1.24
CA GLN A 167 -20.19 -7.88 -1.83
C GLN A 167 -19.26 -6.73 -2.20
N ASN A 168 -18.08 -6.65 -1.60
CA ASN A 168 -17.10 -5.61 -1.86
C ASN A 168 -15.76 -6.27 -2.22
N ILE A 169 -15.31 -6.05 -3.45
CA ILE A 169 -14.10 -6.64 -4.03
C ILE A 169 -13.37 -5.57 -4.81
N MET A 170 -12.07 -5.47 -4.63
CA MET A 170 -11.20 -4.61 -5.41
C MET A 170 -9.90 -5.38 -5.71
N LEU A 171 -9.67 -5.70 -6.98
CA LEU A 171 -8.41 -6.29 -7.38
C LEU A 171 -7.29 -5.27 -7.21
N ASN A 172 -6.17 -5.76 -6.70
CA ASN A 172 -4.98 -4.96 -6.41
C ASN A 172 -3.73 -5.82 -6.53
N GLY A 173 -2.58 -5.16 -6.59
CA GLY A 173 -1.31 -5.86 -6.59
C GLY A 173 -0.12 -5.01 -7.04
N PRO A 174 1.03 -5.67 -7.19
CA PRO A 174 1.22 -7.09 -6.92
C PRO A 174 1.08 -7.43 -5.44
N LEU A 175 0.73 -8.68 -5.17
CA LEU A 175 0.84 -9.26 -3.83
C LEU A 175 2.33 -9.32 -3.47
N LEU A 176 2.68 -8.91 -2.26
CA LEU A 176 4.09 -8.84 -1.80
C LEU A 176 4.44 -10.04 -0.92
N THR A 177 3.55 -10.33 0.04
CA THR A 177 3.68 -11.46 0.96
C THR A 177 2.30 -12.05 1.20
N TYR A 178 2.18 -13.37 1.17
CA TYR A 178 0.93 -14.07 1.46
C TYR A 178 1.15 -15.17 2.48
N ASN A 179 0.48 -15.06 3.65
CA ASN A 179 0.62 -16.01 4.76
C ASN A 179 2.08 -16.30 5.10
N THR A 180 2.89 -15.23 5.28
CA THR A 180 4.33 -15.25 5.61
C THR A 180 5.28 -15.59 4.45
N ASN A 181 4.78 -16.11 3.32
CA ASN A 181 5.60 -16.42 2.16
C ASN A 181 5.72 -15.20 1.25
N ASP A 182 6.92 -14.86 0.84
CA ASP A 182 7.18 -13.80 -0.12
C ASP A 182 6.72 -14.24 -1.53
N GLU A 183 6.06 -13.32 -2.24
CA GLU A 183 5.67 -13.54 -3.61
C GLU A 183 6.82 -13.22 -4.56
N LEU A 184 6.88 -13.95 -5.68
CA LEU A 184 7.87 -13.68 -6.70
C LEU A 184 7.52 -12.37 -7.42
N LEU A 185 8.35 -11.36 -7.22
CA LEU A 185 8.23 -10.08 -7.91
C LEU A 185 8.99 -10.13 -9.24
N ASP A 186 8.49 -9.38 -10.24
CA ASP A 186 9.16 -9.22 -11.51
C ASP A 186 10.37 -8.26 -11.42
N THR A 187 11.05 -8.07 -12.54
CA THR A 187 12.23 -7.19 -12.64
C THR A 187 11.95 -5.89 -13.41
N THR A 188 10.68 -5.52 -13.54
CA THR A 188 10.28 -4.27 -14.22
C THR A 188 10.75 -3.04 -13.46
N SER A 189 10.78 -1.90 -14.14
CA SER A 189 11.08 -0.61 -13.50
C SER A 189 10.09 -0.28 -12.38
N PHE A 190 8.82 -0.65 -12.55
CA PHE A 190 7.81 -0.47 -11.50
C PHE A 190 8.18 -1.20 -10.20
N THR A 191 8.72 -2.41 -10.30
CA THR A 191 9.12 -3.21 -9.15
C THR A 191 10.44 -2.76 -8.53
N ARG A 192 11.45 -2.46 -9.38
CA ARG A 192 12.82 -2.20 -8.92
C ARG A 192 13.10 -0.77 -8.50
N LEU A 193 12.42 0.21 -9.12
CA LEU A 193 12.68 1.62 -8.84
C LEU A 193 11.87 2.09 -7.63
N ARG A 194 12.41 3.10 -6.94
CA ARG A 194 11.74 3.76 -5.82
C ARG A 194 10.67 4.71 -6.31
N HIS A 195 9.48 4.57 -5.74
CA HIS A 195 8.31 5.41 -5.98
C HIS A 195 7.56 5.65 -4.68
N PRO A 196 6.71 6.70 -4.57
CA PRO A 196 5.69 6.71 -3.54
C PRO A 196 4.86 5.43 -3.60
N ARG A 197 4.55 4.83 -2.46
CA ARG A 197 3.85 3.54 -2.38
C ARG A 197 2.66 3.61 -1.44
N THR A 198 1.63 2.88 -1.81
CA THR A 198 0.46 2.60 -0.99
C THR A 198 0.35 1.10 -0.78
N CYS A 199 0.12 0.66 0.44
CA CYS A 199 0.12 -0.75 0.78
C CYS A 199 -0.90 -1.06 1.88
N LEU A 200 -1.51 -2.25 1.78
CA LEU A 200 -2.28 -2.85 2.86
C LEU A 200 -1.52 -4.03 3.45
N GLY A 201 -1.47 -4.10 4.78
CA GLY A 201 -0.89 -5.23 5.51
C GLY A 201 -1.85 -5.85 6.50
N ILE A 202 -1.73 -7.17 6.68
CA ILE A 202 -2.47 -7.93 7.69
C ILE A 202 -1.49 -8.58 8.66
N LYS A 203 -1.63 -8.25 9.95
CA LYS A 203 -0.83 -8.84 11.02
C LYS A 203 -1.36 -10.21 11.46
N PRO A 204 -0.57 -11.09 12.10
CA PRO A 204 -1.04 -12.39 12.62
C PRO A 204 -2.23 -12.27 13.57
N ASN A 205 -2.32 -11.19 14.35
CA ASN A 205 -3.44 -10.92 15.25
C ASN A 205 -4.67 -10.31 14.55
N GLY A 206 -4.68 -10.27 13.21
CA GLY A 206 -5.76 -9.76 12.38
C GLY A 206 -5.84 -8.23 12.29
N LYS A 207 -4.94 -7.45 12.91
CA LYS A 207 -4.91 -6.00 12.68
C LYS A 207 -4.50 -5.68 11.26
N ILE A 208 -5.06 -4.61 10.74
CA ILE A 208 -4.78 -4.07 9.41
C ILE A 208 -3.85 -2.88 9.51
N LEU A 209 -2.87 -2.82 8.62
CA LEU A 209 -2.11 -1.61 8.31
C LEU A 209 -2.57 -1.05 6.97
N LEU A 210 -2.92 0.24 6.94
CA LEU A 210 -3.09 1.04 5.73
C LEU A 210 -1.92 2.00 5.68
N LEU A 211 -1.00 1.82 4.74
CA LEU A 211 0.32 2.44 4.74
C LEU A 211 0.58 3.24 3.47
N THR A 212 1.20 4.41 3.64
CA THR A 212 1.82 5.20 2.58
C THR A 212 3.31 5.40 2.87
N VAL A 213 4.11 5.30 1.83
CA VAL A 213 5.50 5.78 1.77
C VAL A 213 5.52 6.91 0.77
N ASP A 214 5.91 8.10 1.19
CA ASP A 214 6.10 9.23 0.28
C ASP A 214 7.34 9.02 -0.58
N GLY A 215 7.51 9.80 -1.64
CA GLY A 215 8.67 9.61 -2.52
C GLY A 215 8.83 10.70 -3.57
N ARG A 216 9.81 10.54 -4.44
CA ARG A 216 10.13 11.49 -5.53
C ARG A 216 10.54 12.86 -5.01
N ASN A 217 11.09 12.93 -3.80
CA ASN A 217 11.52 14.16 -3.15
C ASN A 217 12.78 13.89 -2.33
N GLU A 218 13.58 14.93 -2.07
CA GLU A 218 14.78 14.83 -1.21
C GLU A 218 14.46 14.42 0.23
N ASN A 219 13.26 14.74 0.70
CA ASN A 219 12.78 14.36 2.03
C ASN A 219 12.27 12.91 2.10
N SER A 220 11.93 12.31 0.96
CA SER A 220 11.55 10.90 0.87
C SER A 220 11.78 10.37 -0.53
N ALA A 221 12.63 9.37 -0.64
CA ALA A 221 12.97 8.75 -1.94
C ALA A 221 11.83 7.88 -2.48
N GLY A 222 11.04 7.31 -1.57
CA GLY A 222 10.10 6.24 -1.86
C GLY A 222 10.77 4.87 -1.86
N MET A 223 10.01 3.83 -2.15
CA MET A 223 10.49 2.45 -2.05
C MET A 223 10.29 1.67 -3.33
N SER A 224 11.23 0.76 -3.63
CA SER A 224 11.00 -0.37 -4.52
C SER A 224 10.00 -1.35 -3.87
N LEU A 225 9.38 -2.25 -4.64
CA LEU A 225 8.50 -3.26 -4.04
C LEU A 225 9.27 -4.24 -3.15
N HIS A 226 10.55 -4.50 -3.42
CA HIS A 226 11.40 -5.32 -2.55
C HIS A 226 11.64 -4.66 -1.18
N GLU A 227 11.90 -3.34 -1.15
CA GLU A 227 12.05 -2.58 0.10
C GLU A 227 10.72 -2.51 0.86
N LEU A 228 9.61 -2.29 0.14
CA LEU A 228 8.26 -2.28 0.73
C LEU A 228 7.90 -3.63 1.35
N THR A 229 8.24 -4.75 0.70
CA THR A 229 8.06 -6.10 1.24
C THR A 229 8.78 -6.27 2.57
N LYS A 230 10.05 -5.86 2.63
CA LYS A 230 10.85 -5.89 3.86
C LYS A 230 10.24 -5.02 4.96
N LEU A 231 9.86 -3.78 4.62
CA LEU A 231 9.21 -2.86 5.56
C LEU A 231 7.95 -3.48 6.18
N MET A 232 7.06 -4.04 5.34
CA MET A 232 5.81 -4.64 5.81
C MET A 232 6.05 -5.84 6.74
N LYS A 233 7.07 -6.65 6.46
CA LYS A 233 7.49 -7.76 7.34
C LYS A 233 8.03 -7.23 8.67
N TRP A 234 8.87 -6.21 8.67
CA TRP A 234 9.40 -5.60 9.89
C TRP A 234 8.33 -4.89 10.73
N LEU A 235 7.27 -4.38 10.11
CA LEU A 235 6.08 -3.89 10.79
C LEU A 235 5.17 -5.02 11.31
N GLY A 236 5.55 -6.29 11.10
CA GLY A 236 4.89 -7.48 11.62
C GLY A 236 3.71 -7.98 10.78
N CYS A 237 3.64 -7.65 9.48
CA CYS A 237 2.60 -8.18 8.59
C CYS A 237 2.94 -9.59 8.11
N ARG A 238 1.95 -10.50 8.10
CA ARG A 238 2.03 -11.83 7.49
C ARG A 238 1.54 -11.86 6.04
N THR A 239 0.73 -10.87 5.68
CA THR A 239 0.22 -10.67 4.31
C THR A 239 0.32 -9.19 3.99
N SER A 240 0.81 -8.85 2.81
CA SER A 240 0.88 -7.48 2.32
C SER A 240 0.65 -7.42 0.82
N ILE A 241 -0.05 -6.37 0.38
CA ILE A 241 -0.45 -6.16 -1.01
C ILE A 241 -0.24 -4.70 -1.39
N ASN A 242 0.42 -4.47 -2.52
CA ASN A 242 0.65 -3.14 -3.06
C ASN A 242 -0.62 -2.61 -3.73
N PHE A 243 -0.83 -1.30 -3.66
CA PHE A 243 -1.89 -0.54 -4.32
C PHE A 243 -1.28 0.39 -5.36
N ASP A 244 -2.12 1.20 -6.03
CA ASP A 244 -1.59 2.26 -6.88
C ASP A 244 -0.76 3.25 -6.06
N GLY A 245 0.37 3.63 -6.62
CA GLY A 245 1.38 4.46 -5.99
C GLY A 245 1.62 5.77 -6.72
N GLY A 246 2.85 6.28 -6.61
CA GLY A 246 3.24 7.51 -7.28
C GLY A 246 2.39 8.70 -6.84
N GLY A 247 1.86 9.49 -7.77
CA GLY A 247 1.04 10.66 -7.48
C GLY A 247 -0.29 10.32 -6.80
N SER A 248 -0.76 9.07 -6.87
CA SER A 248 -1.99 8.61 -6.24
C SER A 248 -1.85 8.36 -4.74
N THR A 249 -0.61 8.15 -4.25
CA THR A 249 -0.32 7.80 -2.84
C THR A 249 -0.90 8.84 -1.89
N THR A 250 -2.02 8.54 -1.25
CA THR A 250 -2.70 9.46 -0.34
C THR A 250 -3.35 8.69 0.81
N LEU A 251 -3.02 9.10 2.03
CA LEU A 251 -3.71 8.71 3.26
C LEU A 251 -4.40 9.95 3.84
N TRP A 252 -5.73 9.90 3.90
CA TRP A 252 -6.55 10.94 4.48
C TRP A 252 -7.17 10.48 5.81
N VAL A 253 -7.21 11.36 6.80
CA VAL A 253 -7.79 11.09 8.12
C VAL A 253 -8.63 12.30 8.53
N ASN A 254 -9.90 12.08 8.81
CA ASN A 254 -10.84 13.11 9.19
C ASN A 254 -10.39 13.86 10.45
N GLY A 255 -10.47 15.18 10.42
CA GLY A 255 -10.11 16.05 11.54
C GLY A 255 -8.60 16.25 11.76
N MET A 256 -7.73 15.67 10.94
CA MET A 256 -6.30 15.99 10.97
C MET A 256 -6.03 17.33 10.25
N PRO A 257 -4.93 18.03 10.58
CA PRO A 257 -4.48 19.22 9.84
C PRO A 257 -4.38 19.00 8.32
N ASN A 258 -4.19 20.08 7.56
CA ASN A 258 -3.97 20.05 6.10
C ASN A 258 -5.14 19.37 5.35
N GLY A 259 -6.36 19.70 5.72
CA GLY A 259 -7.55 19.09 5.10
C GLY A 259 -7.68 17.58 5.38
N GLY A 260 -6.94 17.06 6.35
CA GLY A 260 -6.92 15.63 6.71
C GLY A 260 -5.87 14.80 5.98
N VAL A 261 -5.11 15.35 5.03
CA VAL A 261 -4.05 14.63 4.31
C VAL A 261 -2.82 14.50 5.22
N VAL A 262 -2.45 13.27 5.57
CA VAL A 262 -1.41 13.03 6.58
C VAL A 262 -0.03 12.70 6.01
N ASN A 263 0.04 12.34 4.74
CA ASN A 263 1.28 12.13 4.00
C ASN A 263 1.54 13.30 3.04
N TYR A 264 2.57 13.21 2.18
CA TYR A 264 2.98 14.24 1.22
C TYR A 264 2.78 13.74 -0.22
N PRO A 265 1.55 13.83 -0.78
CA PRO A 265 1.28 13.38 -2.15
C PRO A 265 2.05 14.24 -3.16
N THR A 266 2.60 13.64 -4.21
CA THR A 266 3.58 14.29 -5.10
C THR A 266 3.06 14.63 -6.50
N ASP A 267 1.74 14.66 -6.73
CA ASP A 267 1.21 14.94 -8.07
C ASP A 267 1.45 16.40 -8.50
N ASN A 268 1.53 17.33 -7.53
CA ASN A 268 1.92 18.72 -7.73
C ASN A 268 3.44 18.95 -7.74
N LYS A 269 4.27 17.89 -7.55
CA LYS A 269 5.74 17.94 -7.48
C LYS A 269 6.30 18.80 -6.34
N LYS A 270 5.52 19.07 -5.30
CA LYS A 270 5.92 19.82 -4.11
C LYS A 270 5.97 18.89 -2.88
N TRP A 271 6.67 19.33 -1.84
CA TRP A 271 6.67 18.68 -0.54
C TRP A 271 5.64 19.36 0.37
N ASP A 272 4.38 19.11 0.08
CA ASP A 272 3.24 19.64 0.83
C ASP A 272 2.12 18.59 0.90
N HIS A 273 1.00 18.92 1.53
CA HIS A 273 -0.14 18.03 1.66
C HIS A 273 -1.23 18.24 0.58
N GLU A 274 -0.97 19.10 -0.41
CA GLU A 274 -1.97 19.53 -1.41
C GLU A 274 -1.90 18.73 -2.72
N GLY A 275 -0.82 17.95 -2.89
CA GLY A 275 -0.52 17.22 -4.14
C GLY A 275 -1.34 15.94 -4.34
N GLN A 276 -2.60 15.88 -3.92
CA GLN A 276 -3.44 14.71 -4.15
C GLN A 276 -3.81 14.57 -5.62
N ARG A 277 -3.59 13.40 -6.19
CA ARG A 277 -4.18 13.00 -7.47
C ARG A 277 -5.63 12.58 -7.27
N LYS A 278 -6.49 12.93 -8.24
CA LYS A 278 -7.83 12.34 -8.33
C LYS A 278 -7.71 10.87 -8.74
N VAL A 279 -8.44 9.99 -8.07
CA VAL A 279 -8.40 8.52 -8.24
C VAL A 279 -9.81 7.98 -8.47
N SER A 280 -9.93 6.75 -8.97
CA SER A 280 -11.22 6.11 -9.26
C SER A 280 -11.83 5.41 -8.05
N ASN A 281 -11.04 5.04 -7.06
CA ASN A 281 -11.52 4.27 -5.91
C ASN A 281 -10.59 4.36 -4.70
N VAL A 282 -11.11 3.99 -3.54
CA VAL A 282 -10.44 4.06 -2.25
C VAL A 282 -10.88 2.94 -1.31
N ILE A 283 -10.03 2.63 -0.32
CA ILE A 283 -10.44 1.96 0.91
C ILE A 283 -10.90 3.01 1.91
N LEU A 284 -12.08 2.81 2.47
CA LEU A 284 -12.66 3.65 3.52
C LEU A 284 -12.61 2.94 4.87
N VAL A 285 -12.32 3.70 5.92
CA VAL A 285 -12.49 3.30 7.30
C VAL A 285 -13.64 4.11 7.87
N LYS A 286 -14.73 3.48 8.27
CA LYS A 286 -15.95 4.14 8.74
C LYS A 286 -16.24 3.80 10.20
N LYS A 287 -16.98 4.63 10.89
CA LYS A 287 -17.58 4.31 12.18
C LYS A 287 -18.82 3.44 11.93
N LYS A 288 -18.94 2.36 12.69
CA LYS A 288 -20.16 1.57 12.69
C LYS A 288 -21.21 2.23 13.57
#